data_3c5c096668ffc97b0e0e32944c14ccf4
#
_entry.id   3c5c096668ffc97b0e0e32944c14ccf4
#
_cell.length_a   1.000
_cell.length_b   1.000
_cell.length_c   1.000
_cell.angle_alpha   90.00
_cell.angle_beta   90.00
_cell.angle_gamma   90.00
#
_symmetry.space_group_name_H-M   'P 1'
#
loop_
_entity.id
_entity.type
_entity.pdbx_description
1 polymer ?
#
loop_
_entity_poly.entity_id
_entity_poly.type
_entity_poly.pdbx_seq_one_letter_code
_entity_poly.pdbx_strand_id
1 'polypeptide(L)'
;MKVSRRSAKKTIVAFLCSSALLLGACTVEQGSATDVGDKSSAAKASEAPKVNAPKASVKDGATGVSPRDTVEVKSQDKGLKKVSMTNEEGNEVKGKLSDDKMSWSTAEELGFNRNYTITAEDKNGKKSTTKFSTIEANNLAENSLSPLDGSTVGVAQTIGVRFDSIVRDRKAVEKAIKIETEPKVEGAFYWISNQEVRWRPEKFWEPGTKVKVDADLYGVKIGDSSYASNGNKASFTIGNKVEAVVDDNTKMMTVYEDGKEVKSMPVSLGSPAWPTPKGIYMIGDSYPSIVMDSTSYGLSLENGG
;
A
#
# COMPACT_ATOMS: atom_id res chain seq x y z
N MET A 1 -42.70 -24.22 16.22
CA MET A 1 -42.35 -23.37 17.36
C MET A 1 -42.35 -21.92 16.89
N LYS A 2 -43.29 -21.11 17.40
CA LYS A 2 -43.52 -19.71 16.97
C LYS A 2 -42.44 -18.78 17.54
N VAL A 3 -41.82 -17.98 16.68
CA VAL A 3 -40.95 -16.88 17.11
C VAL A 3 -41.67 -15.55 16.90
N SER A 4 -41.84 -14.84 17.99
CA SER A 4 -42.55 -13.57 18.13
C SER A 4 -41.70 -12.40 17.62
N ARG A 5 -42.30 -11.60 16.73
CA ARG A 5 -41.76 -10.27 16.34
C ARG A 5 -42.11 -9.25 17.40
N ARG A 6 -41.10 -8.57 17.95
CA ARG A 6 -41.30 -7.32 18.73
C ARG A 6 -40.91 -6.13 17.89
N SER A 7 -41.91 -5.30 17.64
CA SER A 7 -41.80 -3.96 17.03
C SER A 7 -41.30 -2.96 18.08
N ALA A 8 -40.29 -2.15 17.75
CA ALA A 8 -39.86 -1.02 18.56
C ALA A 8 -40.25 0.28 17.85
N LYS A 9 -41.06 1.08 18.56
CA LYS A 9 -41.61 2.37 18.14
C LYS A 9 -40.53 3.45 18.09
N LYS A 10 -40.54 4.25 17.03
CA LYS A 10 -39.78 5.48 16.88
C LYS A 10 -40.40 6.58 17.73
N THR A 11 -39.59 7.25 18.55
CA THR A 11 -39.98 8.50 19.24
C THR A 11 -39.17 9.63 18.59
N ILE A 12 -39.89 10.53 17.94
CA ILE A 12 -39.35 11.80 17.40
C ILE A 12 -39.51 12.82 18.50
N VAL A 13 -38.44 13.48 18.94
CA VAL A 13 -38.50 14.67 19.77
C VAL A 13 -38.01 15.84 18.94
N ALA A 14 -38.92 16.72 18.62
CA ALA A 14 -38.66 18.02 18.02
C ALA A 14 -38.36 19.03 19.11
N PHE A 15 -37.22 19.71 19.02
CA PHE A 15 -36.89 20.86 19.83
C PHE A 15 -36.92 22.12 18.95
N LEU A 16 -37.93 22.94 19.16
CA LEU A 16 -37.98 24.33 18.71
C LEU A 16 -37.24 25.18 19.77
N CYS A 17 -36.31 26.00 19.31
CA CYS A 17 -35.81 27.11 20.12
C CYS A 17 -35.74 28.39 19.30
N SER A 18 -36.40 29.36 19.84
CA SER A 18 -36.73 30.66 19.30
C SER A 18 -35.53 31.62 19.19
N SER A 19 -35.55 32.41 18.15
CA SER A 19 -34.72 33.57 17.89
C SER A 19 -35.06 34.75 18.79
N ALA A 20 -34.04 35.41 19.37
CA ALA A 20 -34.15 36.76 19.93
C ALA A 20 -33.14 37.68 19.22
N LEU A 21 -33.68 38.57 18.43
CA LEU A 21 -33.01 39.75 17.84
C LEU A 21 -32.95 40.85 18.89
N LEU A 22 -31.79 41.40 19.18
CA LEU A 22 -31.63 42.68 19.88
C LEU A 22 -30.97 43.69 18.92
N LEU A 23 -31.77 44.62 18.46
CA LEU A 23 -31.36 45.84 17.76
C LEU A 23 -30.97 46.88 18.81
N GLY A 24 -29.72 47.34 18.80
CA GLY A 24 -29.25 48.51 19.54
C GLY A 24 -29.11 49.71 18.59
N ALA A 25 -29.95 50.69 18.76
CA ALA A 25 -29.93 51.95 18.03
C ALA A 25 -28.86 52.90 18.59
N CYS A 26 -28.02 53.44 17.70
CA CYS A 26 -27.15 54.57 17.98
C CYS A 26 -27.89 55.90 17.69
N THR A 27 -28.08 56.70 18.68
CA THR A 27 -28.53 58.13 18.55
C THR A 27 -27.31 58.99 18.25
N VAL A 28 -27.45 59.79 17.20
CA VAL A 28 -26.55 60.90 16.84
C VAL A 28 -26.99 62.13 17.59
N GLU A 29 -26.07 62.80 18.27
CA GLU A 29 -26.27 64.18 18.76
C GLU A 29 -25.17 65.09 18.22
N GLN A 30 -25.62 66.14 17.57
CA GLN A 30 -24.85 67.13 16.84
C GLN A 30 -24.55 68.30 17.76
N GLY A 31 -23.30 68.65 17.91
CA GLY A 31 -22.87 69.84 18.66
C GLY A 31 -21.67 70.51 18.00
N SER A 32 -21.82 71.73 17.66
CA SER A 32 -20.96 72.55 16.76
C SER A 32 -19.85 73.30 17.48
N ALA A 33 -18.73 73.52 16.75
CA ALA A 33 -17.77 74.64 16.79
C ALA A 33 -16.71 74.65 17.95
N THR A 34 -15.47 74.73 17.74
CA THR A 34 -14.54 75.73 17.15
C THR A 34 -13.10 75.35 17.43
N ASP A 35 -12.32 75.34 16.39
CA ASP A 35 -10.94 75.81 16.20
C ASP A 35 -9.98 75.87 17.41
N VAL A 36 -8.83 75.16 17.28
CA VAL A 36 -7.42 75.62 17.35
C VAL A 36 -6.46 74.48 17.07
N GLY A 37 -5.52 74.70 16.13
CA GLY A 37 -4.58 73.70 15.69
C GLY A 37 -3.55 73.31 16.71
N ASP A 38 -3.16 72.02 16.63
CA ASP A 38 -1.83 71.58 17.00
C ASP A 38 -1.36 70.41 16.13
N LYS A 39 -0.22 70.59 15.50
CA LYS A 39 0.43 69.58 14.66
C LYS A 39 1.06 68.52 15.58
N SER A 40 0.35 67.46 15.91
CA SER A 40 0.93 66.28 16.48
C SER A 40 1.18 65.28 15.34
N SER A 41 2.45 65.11 15.02
CA SER A 41 3.03 64.11 14.16
C SER A 41 2.66 62.73 14.69
N ALA A 42 1.59 62.09 14.15
CA ALA A 42 1.30 60.68 14.43
C ALA A 42 2.41 59.83 13.81
N ALA A 43 3.32 59.38 14.61
CA ALA A 43 4.24 58.32 14.29
C ALA A 43 3.43 57.10 13.85
N LYS A 44 3.52 56.75 12.56
CA LYS A 44 2.97 55.52 11.99
C LYS A 44 3.63 54.35 12.72
N ALA A 45 2.95 53.75 13.66
CA ALA A 45 3.41 52.53 14.28
C ALA A 45 3.63 51.49 13.17
N SER A 46 4.90 51.18 12.90
CA SER A 46 5.27 50.08 12.02
C SER A 46 4.69 48.81 12.63
N GLU A 47 3.63 48.28 12.03
CA GLU A 47 3.19 46.93 12.38
C GLU A 47 4.37 45.99 12.23
N ALA A 48 4.82 45.41 13.34
CA ALA A 48 5.84 44.37 13.31
C ALA A 48 5.37 43.24 12.37
N PRO A 49 6.22 42.72 11.50
CA PRO A 49 5.84 41.67 10.55
C PRO A 49 5.18 40.53 11.29
N LYS A 50 3.98 40.13 10.88
CA LYS A 50 3.27 38.97 11.43
C LYS A 50 4.06 37.72 11.09
N VAL A 51 4.88 37.26 12.04
CA VAL A 51 5.63 36.03 11.93
C VAL A 51 4.64 34.87 12.06
N ASN A 52 4.50 34.11 10.98
CA ASN A 52 3.59 32.96 10.96
C ASN A 52 4.26 31.71 11.54
N ALA A 53 3.52 30.92 12.29
CA ALA A 53 4.00 29.65 12.83
C ALA A 53 4.23 28.62 11.72
N PRO A 54 5.12 27.60 11.92
CA PRO A 54 5.30 26.51 11.00
C PRO A 54 3.98 25.84 10.61
N LYS A 55 3.88 25.38 9.36
CA LYS A 55 2.65 24.79 8.82
C LYS A 55 2.89 23.36 8.36
N ALA A 56 2.07 22.42 8.83
CA ALA A 56 2.05 21.05 8.35
C ALA A 56 1.28 20.92 7.03
N SER A 57 1.63 19.94 6.20
CA SER A 57 0.92 19.59 4.97
C SER A 57 -0.47 19.01 5.25
N VAL A 58 -0.65 18.39 6.40
CA VAL A 58 -1.94 17.89 6.89
C VAL A 58 -2.64 18.97 7.72
N LYS A 59 -3.98 19.01 7.64
CA LYS A 59 -4.79 19.94 8.46
C LYS A 59 -4.90 19.42 9.90
N ASP A 60 -5.00 20.34 10.85
CA ASP A 60 -5.33 19.96 12.24
C ASP A 60 -6.72 19.33 12.30
N GLY A 61 -6.83 18.21 13.00
CA GLY A 61 -8.05 17.39 13.07
C GLY A 61 -8.34 16.55 11.82
N ALA A 62 -7.43 16.46 10.83
CA ALA A 62 -7.64 15.63 9.66
C ALA A 62 -7.77 14.15 10.02
N THR A 63 -8.68 13.44 9.36
CA THR A 63 -8.89 12.00 9.51
C THR A 63 -8.68 11.29 8.18
N GLY A 64 -8.34 9.99 8.22
CA GLY A 64 -8.18 9.20 7.00
C GLY A 64 -6.96 9.57 6.16
N VAL A 65 -5.92 10.13 6.77
CA VAL A 65 -4.65 10.42 6.08
C VAL A 65 -4.03 9.09 5.65
N SER A 66 -3.60 9.01 4.40
CA SER A 66 -2.94 7.80 3.89
C SER A 66 -1.62 7.56 4.61
N PRO A 67 -1.35 6.35 5.12
CA PRO A 67 -0.07 6.04 5.75
C PRO A 67 1.12 6.06 4.78
N ARG A 68 0.87 6.08 3.47
CA ARG A 68 1.88 6.24 2.41
C ARG A 68 2.26 7.71 2.17
N ASP A 69 1.43 8.64 2.64
CA ASP A 69 1.65 10.05 2.37
C ASP A 69 2.82 10.58 3.20
N THR A 70 3.75 11.24 2.54
CA THR A 70 4.80 11.98 3.23
C THR A 70 4.19 13.20 3.89
N VAL A 71 4.31 13.30 5.20
CA VAL A 71 3.88 14.47 5.96
C VAL A 71 5.04 15.46 6.04
N GLU A 72 4.79 16.69 5.59
CA GLU A 72 5.77 17.77 5.62
C GLU A 72 5.38 18.84 6.63
N VAL A 73 6.40 19.51 7.19
CA VAL A 73 6.26 20.75 7.96
C VAL A 73 7.14 21.80 7.32
N LYS A 74 6.58 22.94 6.97
CA LYS A 74 7.29 24.07 6.36
C LYS A 74 7.38 25.25 7.32
N SER A 75 8.58 25.84 7.41
CA SER A 75 8.75 27.14 8.02
C SER A 75 8.08 28.21 7.15
N GLN A 76 7.47 29.18 7.79
CA GLN A 76 6.86 30.32 7.09
C GLN A 76 7.80 31.56 7.04
N ASP A 77 9.02 31.46 7.66
CA ASP A 77 9.94 32.57 7.77
C ASP A 77 11.44 32.10 7.81
N LYS A 78 12.06 32.03 8.96
CA LYS A 78 13.54 31.89 9.12
C LYS A 78 14.05 30.45 9.22
N GLY A 79 13.20 29.47 9.05
CA GLY A 79 13.53 28.05 9.15
C GLY A 79 13.09 27.43 10.46
N LEU A 80 13.06 26.10 10.46
CA LEU A 80 12.67 25.25 11.57
C LEU A 80 13.82 25.12 12.57
N LYS A 81 13.51 25.19 13.86
CA LYS A 81 14.44 24.92 14.96
C LYS A 81 14.29 23.48 15.44
N LYS A 82 13.04 23.00 15.62
CA LYS A 82 12.74 21.66 16.08
C LYS A 82 11.39 21.21 15.47
N VAL A 83 11.33 19.97 15.03
CA VAL A 83 10.10 19.27 14.68
C VAL A 83 10.13 17.90 15.34
N SER A 84 9.01 17.49 15.93
CA SER A 84 8.81 16.15 16.48
C SER A 84 7.42 15.70 16.10
N MET A 85 7.30 14.47 15.70
CA MET A 85 6.03 13.81 15.39
C MET A 85 5.96 12.51 16.18
N THR A 86 4.88 12.32 16.94
CA THR A 86 4.68 11.12 17.75
C THR A 86 3.31 10.53 17.49
N ASN A 87 3.18 9.21 17.69
CA ASN A 87 1.89 8.55 17.73
C ASN A 87 1.25 8.68 19.15
N GLU A 88 0.06 8.11 19.33
CA GLU A 88 -0.67 8.12 20.60
C GLU A 88 0.03 7.37 21.74
N GLU A 89 0.94 6.46 21.43
CA GLU A 89 1.76 5.71 22.38
C GLU A 89 3.03 6.46 22.79
N GLY A 90 3.30 7.62 22.15
CA GLY A 90 4.50 8.42 22.36
C GLY A 90 5.71 7.98 21.53
N ASN A 91 5.56 7.00 20.64
CA ASN A 91 6.62 6.59 19.74
C ASN A 91 6.89 7.69 18.71
N GLU A 92 8.15 8.06 18.56
CA GLU A 92 8.57 9.11 17.61
C GLU A 92 8.66 8.57 16.20
N VAL A 93 8.11 9.34 15.24
CA VAL A 93 8.21 9.09 13.80
C VAL A 93 9.50 9.71 13.29
N LYS A 94 10.34 8.93 12.61
CA LYS A 94 11.56 9.41 12.00
C LYS A 94 11.27 10.40 10.89
N GLY A 95 12.01 11.50 10.86
CA GLY A 95 11.91 12.50 9.83
C GLY A 95 13.24 13.15 9.52
N LYS A 96 13.27 13.82 8.39
CA LYS A 96 14.46 14.49 7.88
C LYS A 96 14.21 15.99 7.75
N LEU A 97 15.07 16.79 8.35
CA LEU A 97 15.13 18.24 8.14
C LEU A 97 15.90 18.52 6.86
N SER A 98 15.41 19.44 6.01
CA SER A 98 16.13 19.90 4.82
C SER A 98 17.42 20.66 5.21
N ASP A 99 18.39 20.72 4.29
CA ASP A 99 19.70 21.36 4.55
C ASP A 99 19.55 22.86 4.84
N ASP A 100 18.61 23.53 4.20
CA ASP A 100 18.25 24.93 4.43
C ASP A 100 17.40 25.15 5.69
N LYS A 101 16.97 24.06 6.33
CA LYS A 101 16.08 24.01 7.50
C LYS A 101 14.70 24.65 7.26
N MET A 102 14.28 24.79 6.01
CA MET A 102 12.98 25.36 5.67
C MET A 102 11.85 24.34 5.72
N SER A 103 12.16 23.06 5.61
CA SER A 103 11.17 21.97 5.66
C SER A 103 11.69 20.76 6.45
N TRP A 104 10.73 20.02 6.99
CA TRP A 104 10.93 18.70 7.59
C TRP A 104 9.91 17.75 6.96
N SER A 105 10.28 16.51 6.74
CA SER A 105 9.39 15.48 6.20
C SER A 105 9.59 14.14 6.92
N THR A 106 8.52 13.35 6.98
CA THR A 106 8.60 11.96 7.44
C THR A 106 9.57 11.17 6.56
N ALA A 107 10.40 10.32 7.17
CA ALA A 107 11.38 9.46 6.51
C ALA A 107 10.99 7.97 6.59
N GLU A 108 9.83 7.68 7.11
CA GLU A 108 9.24 6.34 7.20
C GLU A 108 7.74 6.41 6.96
N GLU A 109 7.16 5.26 6.62
CA GLU A 109 5.72 5.11 6.44
C GLU A 109 5.00 5.19 7.79
N LEU A 110 3.79 5.75 7.77
CA LEU A 110 2.95 5.85 8.97
C LEU A 110 2.19 4.55 9.19
N GLY A 111 1.76 4.28 10.41
CA GLY A 111 0.88 3.15 10.72
C GLY A 111 -0.58 3.42 10.33
N PHE A 112 -1.33 2.37 10.05
CA PHE A 112 -2.78 2.40 10.00
C PHE A 112 -3.41 2.49 11.40
N ASN A 113 -4.63 3.00 11.49
CA ASN A 113 -5.41 3.10 12.75
C ASN A 113 -4.65 3.86 13.83
N ARG A 114 -3.89 4.91 13.47
CA ARG A 114 -3.04 5.67 14.39
C ARG A 114 -3.44 7.13 14.46
N ASN A 115 -3.26 7.71 15.65
CA ASN A 115 -3.35 9.14 15.87
C ASN A 115 -1.93 9.72 16.01
N TYR A 116 -1.68 10.81 15.32
CA TYR A 116 -0.38 11.47 15.32
C TYR A 116 -0.48 12.90 15.82
N THR A 117 0.55 13.35 16.52
CA THR A 117 0.73 14.74 16.93
C THR A 117 2.06 15.25 16.43
N ILE A 118 2.02 16.32 15.64
CA ILE A 118 3.20 17.05 15.17
C ILE A 118 3.36 18.28 16.03
N THR A 119 4.56 18.52 16.56
CA THR A 119 4.94 19.77 17.21
C THR A 119 6.13 20.37 16.45
N ALA A 120 6.02 21.63 16.08
CA ALA A 120 7.08 22.34 15.38
C ALA A 120 7.36 23.69 16.02
N GLU A 121 8.63 24.07 16.09
CA GLU A 121 9.12 25.36 16.54
C GLU A 121 10.06 25.94 15.47
N ASP A 122 9.85 27.20 15.10
CA ASP A 122 10.73 27.93 14.22
C ASP A 122 11.88 28.63 14.98
N LYS A 123 12.81 29.20 14.22
CA LYS A 123 13.93 29.97 14.81
C LYS A 123 13.51 31.27 15.49
N ASN A 124 12.27 31.74 15.29
CA ASN A 124 11.70 32.89 15.98
C ASN A 124 10.95 32.49 17.27
N GLY A 125 10.96 31.20 17.64
CA GLY A 125 10.26 30.67 18.81
C GLY A 125 8.76 30.48 18.61
N LYS A 126 8.22 30.64 17.40
CA LYS A 126 6.81 30.35 17.10
C LYS A 126 6.59 28.85 17.03
N LYS A 127 5.50 28.41 17.67
CA LYS A 127 5.16 26.99 17.77
C LYS A 127 3.87 26.70 17.06
N SER A 128 3.77 25.50 16.50
CA SER A 128 2.53 24.92 16.00
C SER A 128 2.36 23.50 16.52
N THR A 129 1.11 23.09 16.68
CA THR A 129 0.75 21.70 16.96
C THR A 129 -0.34 21.30 15.96
N THR A 130 -0.20 20.15 15.36
CA THR A 130 -1.16 19.59 14.40
C THR A 130 -1.42 18.15 14.80
N LYS A 131 -2.68 17.77 14.91
CA LYS A 131 -3.13 16.42 15.20
C LYS A 131 -3.88 15.87 14.01
N PHE A 132 -3.72 14.60 13.72
CA PHE A 132 -4.45 13.92 12.66
C PHE A 132 -4.51 12.42 12.92
N SER A 133 -5.42 11.72 12.22
CA SER A 133 -5.46 10.25 12.22
C SER A 133 -5.29 9.70 10.82
N THR A 134 -4.66 8.53 10.73
CA THR A 134 -4.52 7.79 9.49
C THR A 134 -5.78 6.99 9.16
N ILE A 135 -5.79 6.41 7.96
CA ILE A 135 -6.89 5.55 7.48
C ILE A 135 -7.17 4.46 8.51
N GLU A 136 -8.45 4.28 8.83
CA GLU A 136 -8.94 3.14 9.59
C GLU A 136 -9.10 1.94 8.64
N ALA A 137 -8.25 0.93 8.83
CA ALA A 137 -8.31 -0.32 8.12
C ALA A 137 -8.95 -1.40 8.99
N ASN A 138 -9.96 -2.08 8.45
CA ASN A 138 -10.58 -3.24 9.11
C ASN A 138 -9.78 -4.52 8.88
N ASN A 139 -9.01 -4.56 7.79
CA ASN A 139 -8.15 -5.67 7.45
C ASN A 139 -6.84 -5.16 6.82
N LEU A 140 -5.73 -5.67 7.32
CA LEU A 140 -4.38 -5.45 6.81
C LEU A 140 -3.86 -6.79 6.28
N ALA A 141 -3.82 -6.92 4.96
CA ALA A 141 -3.45 -8.14 4.27
C ALA A 141 -1.94 -8.21 4.06
N GLU A 142 -1.33 -9.29 4.51
CA GLU A 142 0.05 -9.61 4.18
C GLU A 142 0.17 -10.16 2.76
N ASN A 143 1.29 -9.88 2.12
CA ASN A 143 1.59 -10.44 0.82
C ASN A 143 3.01 -10.98 0.75
N SER A 144 3.22 -11.94 -0.15
CA SER A 144 4.51 -12.55 -0.45
C SER A 144 4.82 -12.44 -1.94
N LEU A 145 6.10 -12.36 -2.28
CA LEU A 145 6.61 -12.27 -3.63
C LEU A 145 7.42 -13.52 -3.99
N SER A 146 7.21 -14.02 -5.18
CA SER A 146 7.98 -15.13 -5.79
C SER A 146 8.38 -14.73 -7.21
N PRO A 147 9.61 -15.02 -7.68
CA PRO A 147 10.70 -15.70 -6.96
C PRO A 147 11.29 -14.88 -5.80
N LEU A 148 12.03 -15.55 -4.92
CA LEU A 148 12.75 -14.90 -3.82
C LEU A 148 13.92 -14.08 -4.34
N ASP A 149 14.29 -13.06 -3.59
CA ASP A 149 15.45 -12.21 -3.88
C ASP A 149 16.75 -13.05 -3.99
N GLY A 150 17.61 -12.69 -4.96
CA GLY A 150 18.86 -13.37 -5.23
C GLY A 150 18.75 -14.76 -5.90
N SER A 151 17.55 -15.24 -6.22
CA SER A 151 17.37 -16.57 -6.80
C SER A 151 17.81 -16.65 -8.27
N THR A 152 18.15 -17.87 -8.72
CA THR A 152 18.28 -18.22 -10.12
C THR A 152 17.15 -19.18 -10.47
N VAL A 153 16.37 -18.86 -11.51
CA VAL A 153 15.13 -19.57 -11.84
C VAL A 153 15.10 -20.00 -13.31
N GLY A 154 14.23 -20.94 -13.66
CA GLY A 154 14.11 -21.45 -15.01
C GLY A 154 13.41 -20.48 -15.99
N VAL A 155 13.55 -20.76 -17.28
CA VAL A 155 13.02 -19.93 -18.40
C VAL A 155 11.49 -19.82 -18.43
N ALA A 156 10.76 -20.66 -17.73
CA ALA A 156 9.30 -20.63 -17.66
C ALA A 156 8.78 -19.92 -16.40
N GLN A 157 9.65 -19.39 -15.53
CA GLN A 157 9.27 -18.78 -14.27
C GLN A 157 8.31 -17.61 -14.43
N THR A 158 7.27 -17.59 -13.64
CA THR A 158 6.35 -16.44 -13.50
C THR A 158 6.68 -15.66 -12.23
N ILE A 159 6.38 -14.37 -12.24
CA ILE A 159 6.45 -13.52 -11.04
C ILE A 159 5.09 -13.59 -10.38
N GLY A 160 5.02 -14.01 -9.11
CA GLY A 160 3.78 -14.16 -8.36
C GLY A 160 3.74 -13.26 -7.12
N VAL A 161 2.61 -12.60 -6.89
CA VAL A 161 2.30 -11.93 -5.62
C VAL A 161 1.05 -12.59 -5.05
N ARG A 162 1.19 -13.15 -3.85
CA ARG A 162 0.12 -13.84 -3.16
C ARG A 162 -0.23 -13.11 -1.88
N PHE A 163 -1.52 -12.88 -1.67
CA PHE A 163 -2.10 -12.27 -0.48
C PHE A 163 -2.74 -13.34 0.41
N ASP A 164 -2.77 -13.10 1.71
CA ASP A 164 -3.52 -13.87 2.67
C ASP A 164 -5.03 -13.60 2.63
N SER A 165 -5.43 -12.52 1.96
CA SER A 165 -6.80 -12.01 1.89
C SER A 165 -7.27 -11.80 0.45
N ILE A 166 -8.59 -11.76 0.25
CA ILE A 166 -9.20 -11.56 -1.08
C ILE A 166 -8.93 -10.14 -1.59
N VAL A 167 -8.39 -10.05 -2.80
CA VAL A 167 -8.17 -8.80 -3.52
C VAL A 167 -9.37 -8.51 -4.43
N ARG A 168 -10.06 -7.40 -4.17
CA ARG A 168 -11.18 -6.90 -4.98
C ARG A 168 -10.73 -5.84 -5.97
N ASP A 169 -9.82 -4.95 -5.56
CA ASP A 169 -9.23 -3.94 -6.45
C ASP A 169 -7.93 -4.44 -7.08
N ARG A 170 -8.08 -5.30 -8.08
CA ARG A 170 -6.97 -5.91 -8.83
C ARG A 170 -6.12 -4.89 -9.57
N LYS A 171 -6.76 -3.83 -10.13
CA LYS A 171 -6.06 -2.79 -10.87
C LYS A 171 -5.15 -1.94 -10.00
N ALA A 172 -5.55 -1.65 -8.76
CA ALA A 172 -4.71 -0.94 -7.82
C ALA A 172 -3.45 -1.73 -7.48
N VAL A 173 -3.57 -3.05 -7.29
CA VAL A 173 -2.44 -3.96 -7.05
C VAL A 173 -1.51 -4.01 -8.26
N GLU A 174 -2.04 -4.28 -9.47
CA GLU A 174 -1.23 -4.35 -10.69
C GLU A 174 -0.44 -3.06 -10.95
N LYS A 175 -1.07 -1.90 -10.71
CA LYS A 175 -0.43 -0.59 -10.87
C LYS A 175 0.73 -0.35 -9.90
N ALA A 176 0.68 -0.96 -8.73
CA ALA A 176 1.68 -0.82 -7.66
C ALA A 176 2.88 -1.77 -7.83
N ILE A 177 2.82 -2.71 -8.78
CA ILE A 177 3.90 -3.64 -9.08
C ILE A 177 4.66 -3.17 -10.30
N LYS A 178 5.95 -2.87 -10.12
CA LYS A 178 6.86 -2.52 -11.21
C LYS A 178 7.80 -3.68 -11.49
N ILE A 179 7.99 -3.99 -12.77
CA ILE A 179 8.87 -5.07 -13.22
C ILE A 179 9.83 -4.47 -14.24
N GLU A 180 11.12 -4.57 -13.95
CA GLU A 180 12.21 -4.13 -14.81
C GLU A 180 13.03 -5.34 -15.23
N THR A 181 13.38 -5.44 -16.51
CA THR A 181 14.11 -6.57 -17.07
C THR A 181 15.28 -6.10 -17.92
N GLU A 182 16.37 -6.85 -17.91
CA GLU A 182 17.53 -6.62 -18.75
C GLU A 182 17.94 -7.95 -19.42
N PRO A 183 17.75 -8.10 -20.76
CA PRO A 183 17.13 -7.14 -21.69
C PRO A 183 15.65 -6.88 -21.40
N LYS A 184 15.09 -5.79 -21.94
CA LYS A 184 13.68 -5.44 -21.78
C LYS A 184 12.77 -6.52 -22.37
N VAL A 185 11.81 -6.98 -21.60
CA VAL A 185 10.84 -8.01 -21.97
C VAL A 185 9.42 -7.50 -21.73
N GLU A 186 8.54 -7.70 -22.71
CA GLU A 186 7.12 -7.39 -22.57
C GLU A 186 6.38 -8.58 -21.94
N GLY A 187 5.40 -8.29 -21.11
CA GLY A 187 4.58 -9.30 -20.44
C GLY A 187 3.29 -8.72 -19.86
N ALA A 188 2.51 -9.56 -19.22
CA ALA A 188 1.20 -9.18 -18.70
C ALA A 188 0.88 -9.84 -17.37
N PHE A 189 0.03 -9.14 -16.58
CA PHE A 189 -0.57 -9.68 -15.36
C PHE A 189 -1.76 -10.58 -15.67
N TYR A 190 -1.94 -11.61 -14.87
CA TYR A 190 -3.15 -12.45 -14.84
C TYR A 190 -3.40 -12.95 -13.41
N TRP A 191 -4.66 -13.10 -13.05
CA TRP A 191 -5.07 -13.56 -11.73
C TRP A 191 -5.43 -15.04 -11.78
N ILE A 192 -4.69 -15.87 -11.05
CA ILE A 192 -4.99 -17.30 -10.95
C ILE A 192 -6.02 -17.61 -9.88
N SER A 193 -6.21 -16.69 -8.93
CA SER A 193 -7.23 -16.76 -7.90
C SER A 193 -7.66 -15.34 -7.47
N ASN A 194 -8.53 -15.26 -6.45
CA ASN A 194 -8.86 -13.98 -5.82
C ASN A 194 -7.76 -13.44 -4.89
N GLN A 195 -6.70 -14.20 -4.68
CA GLN A 195 -5.63 -13.88 -3.74
C GLN A 195 -4.24 -13.88 -4.40
N GLU A 196 -4.14 -14.29 -5.67
CA GLU A 196 -2.84 -14.41 -6.32
C GLU A 196 -2.87 -13.85 -7.73
N VAL A 197 -2.01 -12.87 -7.98
CA VAL A 197 -1.69 -12.32 -9.29
C VAL A 197 -0.32 -12.83 -9.73
N ARG A 198 -0.22 -13.16 -11.00
CA ARG A 198 1.05 -13.49 -11.65
C ARG A 198 1.29 -12.57 -12.83
N TRP A 199 2.56 -12.33 -13.08
CA TRP A 199 3.03 -11.70 -14.29
C TRP A 199 3.93 -12.70 -15.05
N ARG A 200 3.78 -12.77 -16.35
CA ARG A 200 4.64 -13.58 -17.20
C ARG A 200 5.01 -12.82 -18.47
N PRO A 201 6.19 -13.10 -19.06
CA PRO A 201 6.53 -12.62 -20.37
C PRO A 201 5.63 -13.27 -21.45
N GLU A 202 5.58 -12.66 -22.62
CA GLU A 202 4.85 -13.21 -23.78
C GLU A 202 5.44 -14.55 -24.23
N LYS A 203 6.77 -14.66 -24.22
CA LYS A 203 7.53 -15.87 -24.53
C LYS A 203 8.29 -16.32 -23.29
N PHE A 204 8.85 -17.52 -23.31
CA PHE A 204 9.80 -17.94 -22.27
C PHE A 204 10.96 -16.95 -22.17
N TRP A 205 11.48 -16.82 -20.95
CA TRP A 205 12.64 -15.97 -20.70
C TRP A 205 13.87 -16.45 -21.46
N GLU A 206 14.69 -15.52 -21.90
CA GLU A 206 16.04 -15.84 -22.37
C GLU A 206 16.98 -16.08 -21.18
N PRO A 207 17.83 -17.13 -21.23
CA PRO A 207 18.84 -17.36 -20.20
C PRO A 207 19.72 -16.12 -19.97
N GLY A 208 20.05 -15.86 -18.70
CA GLY A 208 20.86 -14.71 -18.31
C GLY A 208 20.08 -13.42 -18.11
N THR A 209 18.77 -13.37 -18.44
CA THR A 209 17.91 -12.19 -18.17
C THR A 209 17.91 -11.88 -16.70
N LYS A 210 18.16 -10.60 -16.35
CA LYS A 210 18.04 -10.08 -15.00
C LYS A 210 16.69 -9.42 -14.81
N VAL A 211 16.04 -9.71 -13.69
CA VAL A 211 14.71 -9.21 -13.38
C VAL A 211 14.74 -8.52 -12.01
N LYS A 212 14.15 -7.32 -11.95
CA LYS A 212 13.88 -6.61 -10.69
C LYS A 212 12.39 -6.40 -10.56
N VAL A 213 11.87 -6.70 -9.39
CA VAL A 213 10.47 -6.52 -9.03
C VAL A 213 10.40 -5.58 -7.83
N ASP A 214 9.60 -4.53 -7.95
CA ASP A 214 9.22 -3.65 -6.85
C ASP A 214 7.70 -3.70 -6.70
N ALA A 215 7.22 -4.53 -5.77
CA ALA A 215 5.83 -4.60 -5.37
C ALA A 215 5.61 -3.63 -4.21
N ASP A 216 5.48 -2.33 -4.53
CA ASP A 216 5.24 -1.23 -3.58
C ASP A 216 3.78 -1.22 -3.12
N LEU A 217 3.41 -2.25 -2.35
CA LEU A 217 2.03 -2.57 -1.99
C LEU A 217 1.59 -2.02 -0.63
N TYR A 218 2.51 -1.65 0.27
CA TYR A 218 2.11 -1.08 1.57
C TYR A 218 1.06 0.02 1.38
N GLY A 219 -0.06 -0.06 2.07
CA GLY A 219 -1.12 0.95 2.00
C GLY A 219 -1.95 0.95 0.72
N VAL A 220 -1.72 0.04 -0.22
CA VAL A 220 -2.58 -0.12 -1.40
C VAL A 220 -3.91 -0.70 -0.97
N LYS A 221 -5.00 -0.03 -1.35
CA LYS A 221 -6.35 -0.51 -1.10
C LYS A 221 -6.64 -1.74 -1.97
N ILE A 222 -6.99 -2.85 -1.34
CA ILE A 222 -7.28 -4.11 -2.01
C ILE A 222 -8.77 -4.49 -1.95
N GLY A 223 -9.56 -3.78 -1.14
CA GLY A 223 -11.00 -4.00 -0.97
C GLY A 223 -11.63 -2.95 -0.05
N ASP A 224 -12.87 -3.17 0.35
CA ASP A 224 -13.57 -2.27 1.27
C ASP A 224 -12.87 -2.27 2.63
N SER A 225 -12.28 -1.13 3.03
CA SER A 225 -11.49 -0.98 4.26
C SER A 225 -10.40 -2.05 4.46
N SER A 226 -9.94 -2.68 3.36
CA SER A 226 -8.85 -3.65 3.33
C SER A 226 -7.66 -3.08 2.56
N TYR A 227 -6.48 -3.17 3.14
CA TYR A 227 -5.24 -2.62 2.59
C TYR A 227 -4.10 -3.61 2.72
N ALA A 228 -3.14 -3.56 1.80
CA ALA A 228 -1.92 -4.35 1.94
C ALA A 228 -1.04 -3.78 3.07
N SER A 229 -0.51 -4.66 3.91
CA SER A 229 0.25 -4.34 5.12
C SER A 229 1.76 -4.22 4.89
N ASN A 230 2.25 -4.69 3.74
CA ASN A 230 3.66 -4.68 3.39
C ASN A 230 3.88 -4.52 1.89
N GLY A 231 5.07 -4.08 1.51
CA GLY A 231 5.62 -4.16 0.16
C GLY A 231 6.76 -5.17 0.11
N ASN A 232 7.09 -5.66 -1.08
CA ASN A 232 8.15 -6.62 -1.31
C ASN A 232 9.01 -6.22 -2.52
N LYS A 233 10.30 -6.53 -2.45
CA LYS A 233 11.24 -6.35 -3.56
C LYS A 233 12.03 -7.62 -3.78
N ALA A 234 12.33 -7.93 -5.03
CA ALA A 234 13.21 -9.03 -5.38
C ALA A 234 13.97 -8.72 -6.66
N SER A 235 15.18 -9.23 -6.74
CA SER A 235 16.00 -9.29 -7.95
C SER A 235 16.42 -10.73 -8.17
N PHE A 236 16.26 -11.25 -9.37
CA PHE A 236 16.62 -12.62 -9.68
C PHE A 236 17.17 -12.74 -11.11
N THR A 237 17.78 -13.87 -11.42
CA THR A 237 18.38 -14.14 -12.74
C THR A 237 17.74 -15.39 -13.33
N ILE A 238 17.56 -15.37 -14.66
CA ILE A 238 17.11 -16.53 -15.40
C ILE A 238 18.32 -17.42 -15.70
N GLY A 239 18.25 -18.67 -15.28
CA GLY A 239 19.29 -19.68 -15.50
C GLY A 239 19.18 -20.33 -16.87
N ASN A 240 19.87 -21.46 -17.03
CA ASN A 240 19.89 -22.25 -18.25
C ASN A 240 18.48 -22.72 -18.66
N LYS A 241 18.27 -22.91 -19.95
CA LYS A 241 17.04 -23.52 -20.46
C LYS A 241 17.06 -25.02 -20.22
N VAL A 242 16.24 -25.48 -19.27
CA VAL A 242 15.99 -26.92 -19.07
C VAL A 242 14.56 -27.21 -19.52
N GLU A 243 14.41 -28.14 -20.45
CA GLU A 243 13.15 -28.54 -21.05
C GLU A 243 13.01 -30.05 -21.04
N ALA A 244 11.85 -30.56 -20.62
CA ALA A 244 11.53 -31.98 -20.71
C ALA A 244 10.35 -32.17 -21.68
N VAL A 245 10.54 -32.99 -22.70
CA VAL A 245 9.52 -33.38 -23.66
C VAL A 245 9.05 -34.79 -23.36
N VAL A 246 7.74 -34.94 -23.11
CA VAL A 246 7.12 -36.23 -22.87
C VAL A 246 6.26 -36.59 -24.07
N ASP A 247 6.62 -37.71 -24.76
CA ASP A 247 5.88 -38.21 -25.91
C ASP A 247 5.05 -39.43 -25.51
N ASP A 248 3.71 -39.28 -25.63
CA ASP A 248 2.77 -40.35 -25.30
C ASP A 248 2.83 -41.54 -26.25
N ASN A 249 3.32 -41.39 -27.48
CA ASN A 249 3.42 -42.51 -28.41
C ASN A 249 4.59 -43.44 -28.04
N THR A 250 5.70 -42.85 -27.65
CA THR A 250 6.92 -43.59 -27.27
C THR A 250 6.99 -43.94 -25.79
N LYS A 251 6.17 -43.28 -24.93
CA LYS A 251 6.22 -43.35 -23.46
C LYS A 251 7.59 -42.99 -22.90
N MET A 252 8.24 -42.05 -23.59
CA MET A 252 9.58 -41.57 -23.19
C MET A 252 9.49 -40.09 -22.79
N MET A 253 10.29 -39.75 -21.80
CA MET A 253 10.60 -38.37 -21.44
C MET A 253 12.05 -38.09 -21.80
N THR A 254 12.27 -37.06 -22.61
CA THR A 254 13.62 -36.62 -23.00
C THR A 254 13.87 -35.24 -22.42
N VAL A 255 14.98 -35.11 -21.67
CA VAL A 255 15.41 -33.86 -21.01
C VAL A 255 16.48 -33.21 -21.87
N TYR A 256 16.30 -31.93 -22.15
CA TYR A 256 17.24 -31.09 -22.88
C TYR A 256 17.76 -29.99 -21.96
N GLU A 257 19.04 -29.70 -22.02
CA GLU A 257 19.68 -28.51 -21.45
C GLU A 257 20.30 -27.69 -22.59
N ASP A 258 19.87 -26.44 -22.72
CA ASP A 258 20.25 -25.53 -23.79
C ASP A 258 20.14 -26.19 -25.21
N GLY A 259 19.08 -26.94 -25.38
CA GLY A 259 18.76 -27.64 -26.64
C GLY A 259 19.53 -28.94 -26.90
N LYS A 260 20.42 -29.39 -26.02
CA LYS A 260 21.11 -30.66 -26.07
C LYS A 260 20.41 -31.72 -25.25
N GLU A 261 20.16 -32.88 -25.79
CA GLU A 261 19.65 -34.02 -25.02
C GLU A 261 20.67 -34.43 -23.96
N VAL A 262 20.23 -34.45 -22.68
CA VAL A 262 21.07 -34.87 -21.57
C VAL A 262 20.58 -36.14 -20.92
N LYS A 263 19.30 -36.50 -21.11
CA LYS A 263 18.73 -37.71 -20.53
C LYS A 263 17.46 -38.13 -21.28
N SER A 264 17.27 -39.43 -21.46
CA SER A 264 15.99 -39.99 -21.88
C SER A 264 15.61 -41.15 -20.95
N MET A 265 14.32 -41.28 -20.64
CA MET A 265 13.84 -42.30 -19.70
C MET A 265 12.39 -42.67 -20.00
N PRO A 266 11.97 -43.93 -19.74
CA PRO A 266 10.58 -44.32 -19.84
C PRO A 266 9.74 -43.70 -18.74
N VAL A 267 8.48 -43.34 -19.05
CA VAL A 267 7.52 -42.73 -18.13
C VAL A 267 6.15 -43.37 -18.20
N SER A 268 5.41 -43.31 -17.10
CA SER A 268 4.00 -43.64 -17.06
C SER A 268 3.16 -42.38 -17.25
N LEU A 269 2.16 -42.44 -18.12
CA LEU A 269 1.28 -41.33 -18.46
C LEU A 269 -0.17 -41.54 -17.99
N GLY A 270 -0.32 -42.34 -16.94
CA GLY A 270 -1.61 -42.69 -16.36
C GLY A 270 -2.31 -43.80 -17.12
N SER A 271 -3.55 -44.07 -16.73
CA SER A 271 -4.42 -45.07 -17.35
C SER A 271 -5.48 -44.40 -18.23
N PRO A 272 -6.20 -45.16 -19.07
CA PRO A 272 -7.32 -44.61 -19.84
C PRO A 272 -8.40 -43.94 -18.97
N ALA A 273 -8.60 -44.42 -17.73
CA ALA A 273 -9.56 -43.83 -16.77
C ALA A 273 -8.98 -42.54 -16.10
N TRP A 274 -7.67 -42.42 -16.00
CA TRP A 274 -6.97 -41.33 -15.33
C TRP A 274 -5.75 -40.91 -16.16
N PRO A 275 -5.96 -40.33 -17.35
CA PRO A 275 -4.86 -39.95 -18.22
C PRO A 275 -4.12 -38.70 -17.67
N THR A 276 -2.82 -38.67 -17.92
CA THR A 276 -2.05 -37.42 -17.69
C THR A 276 -2.54 -36.37 -18.70
N PRO A 277 -3.02 -35.20 -18.25
CA PRO A 277 -3.47 -34.15 -19.16
C PRO A 277 -2.32 -33.69 -20.07
N LYS A 278 -2.63 -33.40 -21.34
CA LYS A 278 -1.66 -32.83 -22.28
C LYS A 278 -1.52 -31.32 -22.02
N GLY A 279 -0.32 -30.78 -22.14
CA GLY A 279 -0.08 -29.36 -21.98
C GLY A 279 1.37 -28.99 -21.73
N ILE A 280 1.58 -27.72 -21.48
CA ILE A 280 2.88 -27.17 -21.06
C ILE A 280 2.82 -27.01 -19.54
N TYR A 281 3.80 -27.58 -18.89
CA TYR A 281 3.94 -27.57 -17.43
C TYR A 281 5.19 -26.82 -17.03
N MET A 282 5.17 -26.24 -15.85
CA MET A 282 6.32 -25.62 -15.19
C MET A 282 6.52 -26.33 -13.87
N ILE A 283 7.77 -26.68 -13.54
CA ILE A 283 8.13 -27.13 -12.22
C ILE A 283 8.07 -25.91 -11.29
N GLY A 284 7.15 -25.94 -10.33
CA GLY A 284 7.01 -24.87 -9.33
C GLY A 284 7.93 -25.13 -8.14
N ASP A 285 7.49 -26.01 -7.25
CA ASP A 285 8.19 -26.32 -6.02
C ASP A 285 8.85 -27.69 -6.09
N SER A 286 9.96 -27.85 -5.36
CA SER A 286 10.66 -29.11 -5.21
C SER A 286 10.74 -29.45 -3.73
N TYR A 287 10.28 -30.64 -3.37
CA TYR A 287 10.28 -31.14 -2.00
C TYR A 287 11.08 -32.44 -1.90
N PRO A 288 11.81 -32.68 -0.78
CA PRO A 288 12.51 -33.95 -0.55
C PRO A 288 11.55 -35.15 -0.51
N SER A 289 10.33 -34.91 -0.05
CA SER A 289 9.24 -35.90 0.00
C SER A 289 7.89 -35.21 -0.04
N ILE A 290 6.89 -35.93 -0.54
CA ILE A 290 5.50 -35.50 -0.54
C ILE A 290 4.62 -36.66 -0.07
N VAL A 291 3.65 -36.38 0.78
CA VAL A 291 2.65 -37.37 1.17
C VAL A 291 1.67 -37.51 0.01
N MET A 292 1.56 -38.75 -0.49
CA MET A 292 0.55 -39.08 -1.50
C MET A 292 -0.80 -39.30 -0.79
N ASP A 293 -1.75 -38.43 -1.03
CA ASP A 293 -3.06 -38.47 -0.41
C ASP A 293 -4.13 -38.77 -1.47
N SER A 294 -4.72 -39.96 -1.41
CA SER A 294 -5.75 -40.44 -2.34
C SER A 294 -7.04 -39.60 -2.27
N THR A 295 -7.28 -38.90 -1.15
CA THR A 295 -8.47 -38.02 -1.02
C THR A 295 -8.42 -36.83 -1.97
N SER A 296 -7.23 -36.40 -2.38
CA SER A 296 -7.04 -35.36 -3.38
C SER A 296 -7.61 -35.73 -4.75
N TYR A 297 -7.84 -37.01 -5.01
CA TYR A 297 -8.47 -37.55 -6.22
C TYR A 297 -9.94 -37.96 -6.01
N GLY A 298 -10.53 -37.61 -4.85
CA GLY A 298 -11.91 -37.93 -4.54
C GLY A 298 -12.12 -39.37 -4.05
N LEU A 299 -11.04 -40.09 -3.72
CA LEU A 299 -11.13 -41.41 -3.10
C LEU A 299 -11.27 -41.24 -1.59
N SER A 300 -12.29 -41.84 -0.98
CA SER A 300 -12.46 -41.81 0.47
C SER A 300 -11.47 -42.73 1.16
N LEU A 301 -11.03 -42.34 2.37
CA LEU A 301 -10.17 -43.19 3.22
C LEU A 301 -10.83 -44.53 3.59
N GLU A 302 -12.16 -44.62 3.51
CA GLU A 302 -12.93 -45.85 3.83
C GLU A 302 -12.82 -46.94 2.74
N ASN A 303 -12.34 -46.60 1.53
CA ASN A 303 -12.24 -47.56 0.42
C ASN A 303 -10.81 -48.06 0.18
N GLY A 304 -9.94 -47.96 1.18
CA GLY A 304 -8.62 -48.62 1.20
C GLY A 304 -7.74 -48.17 0.03
N GLY A 305 -7.25 -46.93 0.12
CA GLY A 305 -6.16 -46.50 -0.74
C GLY A 305 -4.81 -46.98 -0.19
#